data_df03a9afb41a693082e6e210c3c48e0f
#
_entry.id   df03a9afb41a693082e6e210c3c48e0f
#
_cell.length_a   1.000
_cell.length_b   1.000
_cell.length_c   1.000
_cell.angle_alpha   90.00
_cell.angle_beta   90.00
_cell.angle_gamma   90.00
#
_symmetry.space_group_name_H-M   'P 1'
#
loop_
_entity.id
_entity.type
_entity.pdbx_description
1 polymer ?
#
loop_
_entity_poly.entity_id
_entity_poly.type
_entity_poly.pdbx_seq_one_letter_code
_entity_poly.pdbx_strand_id
1 'polypeptide(L)'
;MFPTDGGDQLAAVVSAAQRIGVRLHAVRGSMDRGRSRGGLPPDEIVEDTEAALLATEQAIREHHDPAPDALVRVAVGPCSPFSASPELMAGAADLARRHGVRLHTHLAETLDEEQRCLAEFGARPVDLARRLGWLGEDVWLAHTVHLSARDVAALAASGTGAAHCPTSNGRLGAGTAPVRDLLDAGVAVGLGVDGAASNESGGLAEELRQALLLARQRGGPRALTAREALWLATAGGARCLGRQAEIGSLEPGKLADIAVWRLDGLAHTGIADPVAALVLGTPPPLALLLVGGRTVVSDGRLRTADESTLAEALRVASTQLAEVAR
;
A
#
# COMPACT_ATOMS: atom_id res chain seq x y z
N MET A 1 5.34 6.13 5.93
CA MET A 1 6.53 6.99 5.95
C MET A 1 7.08 6.99 7.35
N PHE A 2 8.37 6.75 7.50
CA PHE A 2 9.02 6.63 8.79
C PHE A 2 9.88 7.86 9.03
N PRO A 3 9.98 8.35 10.28
CA PRO A 3 10.91 9.41 10.62
C PRO A 3 12.37 8.95 10.39
N THR A 4 13.22 9.90 10.12
CA THR A 4 14.66 9.71 9.92
C THR A 4 15.39 10.78 10.71
N ASP A 5 16.73 10.76 10.72
CA ASP A 5 17.54 11.85 11.32
C ASP A 5 17.22 13.22 10.74
N GLY A 6 16.64 13.30 9.54
CA GLY A 6 16.15 14.52 8.90
C GLY A 6 14.74 14.96 9.36
N GLY A 7 14.14 14.27 10.34
CA GLY A 7 12.79 14.56 10.86
C GLY A 7 11.68 13.80 10.16
N ASP A 8 10.44 14.24 10.35
CA ASP A 8 9.25 13.64 9.76
C ASP A 8 9.11 14.03 8.28
N GLN A 9 9.20 13.04 7.40
CA GLN A 9 9.11 13.21 5.95
C GLN A 9 7.65 13.32 5.45
N LEU A 10 6.66 13.13 6.32
CA LEU A 10 5.25 13.12 5.92
C LEU A 10 4.82 14.44 5.27
N ALA A 11 5.18 15.56 5.87
CA ALA A 11 4.86 16.90 5.36
C ALA A 11 5.43 17.13 3.94
N ALA A 12 6.65 16.65 3.69
CA ALA A 12 7.28 16.75 2.36
C ALA A 12 6.52 15.94 1.30
N VAL A 13 6.09 14.72 1.64
CA VAL A 13 5.32 13.86 0.71
C VAL A 13 3.90 14.41 0.51
N VAL A 14 3.26 14.91 1.54
CA VAL A 14 1.95 15.59 1.43
C VAL A 14 2.06 16.79 0.49
N SER A 15 3.08 17.65 0.69
CA SER A 15 3.34 18.78 -0.19
C SER A 15 3.60 18.37 -1.64
N ALA A 16 4.39 17.32 -1.86
CA ALA A 16 4.65 16.79 -3.20
C ALA A 16 3.37 16.26 -3.88
N ALA A 17 2.54 15.50 -3.17
CA ALA A 17 1.28 14.99 -3.68
C ALA A 17 0.31 16.11 -4.07
N GLN A 18 0.20 17.14 -3.23
CA GLN A 18 -0.63 18.33 -3.50
C GLN A 18 -0.13 19.12 -4.72
N ARG A 19 1.18 19.28 -4.86
CA ARG A 19 1.78 19.99 -6.00
C ARG A 19 1.59 19.24 -7.32
N ILE A 20 1.74 17.90 -7.29
CA ILE A 20 1.50 17.04 -8.46
C ILE A 20 -0.01 16.91 -8.73
N GLY A 21 -0.84 17.07 -7.70
CA GLY A 21 -2.30 16.96 -7.82
C GLY A 21 -2.79 15.52 -7.80
N VAL A 22 -2.08 14.62 -7.11
CA VAL A 22 -2.49 13.24 -6.92
C VAL A 22 -3.14 13.04 -5.55
N ARG A 23 -4.09 12.09 -5.49
CA ARG A 23 -4.74 11.73 -4.24
C ARG A 23 -3.81 10.84 -3.41
N LEU A 24 -3.64 11.20 -2.14
CA LEU A 24 -2.75 10.52 -1.20
C LEU A 24 -3.51 10.07 0.04
N HIS A 25 -3.39 8.81 0.40
CA HIS A 25 -3.71 8.31 1.74
C HIS A 25 -2.39 8.04 2.46
N ALA A 26 -1.87 9.07 3.11
CA ALA A 26 -0.55 9.05 3.73
C ALA A 26 -0.57 8.19 5.00
N VAL A 27 0.32 7.22 5.10
CA VAL A 27 0.50 6.45 6.32
C VAL A 27 1.66 7.04 7.12
N ARG A 28 1.37 7.55 8.32
CA ARG A 28 2.43 7.93 9.26
C ARG A 28 2.99 6.66 9.88
N GLY A 29 4.16 6.26 9.42
CA GLY A 29 4.88 5.08 9.91
C GLY A 29 5.59 5.36 11.23
N SER A 30 5.68 4.35 12.09
CA SER A 30 6.41 4.43 13.36
C SER A 30 7.09 3.11 13.70
N MET A 31 8.19 3.19 14.43
CA MET A 31 8.95 2.05 14.94
C MET A 31 9.54 2.44 16.30
N ASP A 32 9.39 1.57 17.31
CA ASP A 32 9.94 1.79 18.65
C ASP A 32 10.83 0.65 19.15
N ARG A 33 11.07 -0.36 18.28
CA ARG A 33 11.93 -1.50 18.57
C ARG A 33 13.10 -1.56 17.61
N GLY A 34 14.26 -1.08 18.08
CA GLY A 34 15.54 -1.24 17.40
C GLY A 34 16.24 -2.56 17.75
N ARG A 35 17.43 -2.75 17.19
CA ARG A 35 18.25 -3.97 17.37
C ARG A 35 18.52 -4.28 18.84
N SER A 36 18.79 -3.29 19.67
CA SER A 36 19.04 -3.46 21.09
C SER A 36 17.84 -4.01 21.88
N ARG A 37 16.63 -3.80 21.34
CA ARG A 37 15.37 -4.34 21.89
C ARG A 37 14.86 -5.55 21.10
N GLY A 38 15.73 -6.17 20.31
CA GLY A 38 15.38 -7.33 19.51
C GLY A 38 14.57 -6.98 18.24
N GLY A 39 14.47 -5.74 17.82
CA GLY A 39 13.89 -5.33 16.54
C GLY A 39 14.84 -5.57 15.36
N LEU A 40 14.38 -5.30 14.13
CA LEU A 40 15.21 -5.34 12.93
C LEU A 40 15.89 -4.01 12.60
N PRO A 41 15.22 -2.85 12.78
CA PRO A 41 15.81 -1.57 12.39
C PRO A 41 16.98 -1.18 13.31
N PRO A 42 17.94 -0.37 12.81
CA PRO A 42 18.94 0.27 13.65
C PRO A 42 18.28 1.11 14.76
N ASP A 43 18.95 1.22 15.92
CA ASP A 43 18.40 1.95 17.08
C ASP A 43 18.25 3.46 16.82
N GLU A 44 19.03 4.01 15.89
CA GLU A 44 19.06 5.43 15.54
C GLU A 44 17.79 5.89 14.77
N ILE A 45 17.04 4.97 14.18
CA ILE A 45 15.84 5.29 13.39
C ILE A 45 14.52 4.91 14.08
N VAL A 46 14.59 4.46 15.34
CA VAL A 46 13.38 4.18 16.13
C VAL A 46 13.05 5.35 17.05
N GLU A 47 11.78 5.49 17.36
CA GLU A 47 11.24 6.54 18.22
C GLU A 47 10.94 5.98 19.61
N ASP A 48 10.81 6.87 20.59
CA ASP A 48 10.11 6.55 21.83
C ASP A 48 8.62 6.31 21.56
N THR A 49 7.99 5.36 22.25
CA THR A 49 6.60 4.96 22.01
C THR A 49 5.63 6.12 22.16
N GLU A 50 5.77 6.91 23.24
CA GLU A 50 4.89 8.06 23.49
C GLU A 50 5.14 9.18 22.46
N ALA A 51 6.41 9.47 22.15
CA ALA A 51 6.77 10.42 21.12
C ALA A 51 6.22 10.03 19.74
N ALA A 52 6.28 8.75 19.37
CA ALA A 52 5.72 8.26 18.12
C ALA A 52 4.20 8.44 18.03
N LEU A 53 3.48 8.18 19.13
CA LEU A 53 2.03 8.38 19.19
C LEU A 53 1.66 9.87 19.12
N LEU A 54 2.38 10.74 19.83
CA LEU A 54 2.17 12.19 19.79
C LEU A 54 2.43 12.78 18.40
N ALA A 55 3.54 12.39 17.77
CA ALA A 55 3.86 12.82 16.41
C ALA A 55 2.83 12.33 15.39
N THR A 56 2.30 11.13 15.58
CA THR A 56 1.24 10.57 14.73
C THR A 56 -0.07 11.35 14.92
N GLU A 57 -0.44 11.71 16.14
CA GLU A 57 -1.61 12.55 16.42
C GLU A 57 -1.46 13.94 15.79
N GLN A 58 -0.28 14.52 15.88
CA GLN A 58 0.02 15.81 15.23
C GLN A 58 -0.14 15.72 13.72
N ALA A 59 0.42 14.68 13.08
CA ALA A 59 0.29 14.45 11.63
C ALA A 59 -1.17 14.33 11.18
N ILE A 60 -2.02 13.67 11.98
CA ILE A 60 -3.46 13.58 11.71
C ILE A 60 -4.09 14.98 11.77
N ARG A 61 -3.82 15.75 12.83
CA ARG A 61 -4.41 17.08 13.00
C ARG A 61 -3.98 18.07 11.91
N GLU A 62 -2.75 17.96 11.43
CA GLU A 62 -2.20 18.89 10.44
C GLU A 62 -2.59 18.55 8.99
N HIS A 63 -2.74 17.27 8.67
CA HIS A 63 -2.81 16.84 7.27
C HIS A 63 -4.04 16.02 6.90
N HIS A 64 -4.79 15.46 7.88
CA HIS A 64 -5.96 14.66 7.58
C HIS A 64 -7.16 15.52 7.22
N ASP A 65 -7.68 15.34 6.01
CA ASP A 65 -8.96 15.92 5.59
C ASP A 65 -10.00 14.79 5.44
N PRO A 66 -11.07 14.78 6.26
CA PRO A 66 -12.12 13.76 6.21
C PRO A 66 -13.11 13.94 5.05
N ALA A 67 -13.06 15.06 4.31
CA ALA A 67 -13.99 15.33 3.22
C ALA A 67 -13.98 14.23 2.17
N PRO A 68 -15.10 13.90 1.54
CA PRO A 68 -15.17 12.85 0.50
C PRO A 68 -14.21 13.10 -0.66
N ASP A 69 -14.04 14.36 -1.09
CA ASP A 69 -13.18 14.77 -2.18
C ASP A 69 -11.74 15.09 -1.77
N ALA A 70 -11.39 14.92 -0.49
CA ALA A 70 -10.08 15.21 0.06
C ALA A 70 -8.94 14.61 -0.78
N LEU A 71 -7.96 15.44 -1.13
CA LEU A 71 -6.73 14.98 -1.77
C LEU A 71 -5.83 14.23 -0.80
N VAL A 72 -5.82 14.61 0.47
CA VAL A 72 -4.93 14.02 1.48
C VAL A 72 -5.74 13.47 2.63
N ARG A 73 -5.55 12.20 2.92
CA ARG A 73 -5.98 11.56 4.17
C ARG A 73 -4.77 10.97 4.88
N VAL A 74 -4.80 10.91 6.20
CA VAL A 74 -3.75 10.29 7.01
C VAL A 74 -4.27 9.00 7.62
N ALA A 75 -3.42 7.99 7.65
CA ALA A 75 -3.63 6.74 8.37
C ALA A 75 -2.48 6.51 9.35
N VAL A 76 -2.72 5.71 10.36
CA VAL A 76 -1.73 5.33 11.39
C VAL A 76 -1.09 4.01 11.01
N GLY A 77 0.25 3.90 11.04
CA GLY A 77 0.93 2.71 10.56
C GLY A 77 2.25 2.35 11.24
N PRO A 78 2.25 1.81 12.47
CA PRO A 78 3.42 1.06 12.95
C PRO A 78 3.87 0.04 11.91
N CYS A 79 5.20 -0.08 11.72
CA CYS A 79 5.74 -0.78 10.55
C CYS A 79 5.34 -2.25 10.47
N SER A 80 5.67 -3.02 11.51
CA SER A 80 5.39 -4.46 11.57
C SER A 80 5.68 -4.99 12.98
N PRO A 81 5.30 -6.25 13.32
CA PRO A 81 5.68 -6.87 14.59
C PRO A 81 7.19 -6.98 14.83
N PHE A 82 8.01 -6.84 13.80
CA PHE A 82 9.47 -6.82 13.93
C PHE A 82 10.03 -5.55 14.54
N SER A 83 9.36 -4.42 14.36
CA SER A 83 9.88 -3.08 14.64
C SER A 83 8.96 -2.22 15.50
N ALA A 84 7.77 -2.72 15.81
CA ALA A 84 6.81 -2.09 16.68
C ALA A 84 6.52 -2.97 17.92
N SER A 85 6.55 -2.36 19.11
CA SER A 85 6.16 -3.04 20.34
C SER A 85 4.65 -3.29 20.38
N PRO A 86 4.18 -4.27 21.18
CA PRO A 86 2.75 -4.44 21.45
C PRO A 86 2.10 -3.16 21.99
N GLU A 87 2.83 -2.39 22.79
CA GLU A 87 2.38 -1.12 23.38
C GLU A 87 2.15 -0.06 22.29
N LEU A 88 3.10 0.11 21.36
CA LEU A 88 2.96 1.01 20.21
C LEU A 88 1.80 0.57 19.31
N MET A 89 1.71 -0.72 19.02
CA MET A 89 0.63 -1.26 18.18
C MET A 89 -0.75 -1.00 18.81
N ALA A 90 -0.94 -1.32 20.09
CA ALA A 90 -2.21 -1.09 20.78
C ALA A 90 -2.54 0.41 20.87
N GLY A 91 -1.58 1.25 21.28
CA GLY A 91 -1.75 2.70 21.37
C GLY A 91 -2.08 3.33 20.01
N ALA A 92 -1.49 2.85 18.93
CA ALA A 92 -1.75 3.29 17.57
C ALA A 92 -3.19 2.92 17.11
N ALA A 93 -3.67 1.72 17.45
CA ALA A 93 -5.03 1.31 17.15
C ALA A 93 -6.07 2.18 17.88
N ASP A 94 -5.83 2.47 19.16
CA ASP A 94 -6.68 3.36 19.95
C ASP A 94 -6.66 4.79 19.43
N LEU A 95 -5.47 5.30 19.08
CA LEU A 95 -5.30 6.65 18.51
C LEU A 95 -6.09 6.79 17.21
N ALA A 96 -5.91 5.87 16.27
CA ALA A 96 -6.60 5.90 14.98
C ALA A 96 -8.12 5.94 15.15
N ARG A 97 -8.68 5.12 16.04
CA ARG A 97 -10.12 5.07 16.30
C ARG A 97 -10.66 6.31 16.97
N ARG A 98 -9.90 6.91 17.90
CA ARG A 98 -10.29 8.20 18.49
C ARG A 98 -10.41 9.33 17.47
N HIS A 99 -9.57 9.29 16.42
CA HIS A 99 -9.55 10.28 15.35
C HIS A 99 -10.38 9.89 14.12
N GLY A 100 -10.96 8.69 14.09
CA GLY A 100 -11.73 8.20 12.95
C GLY A 100 -10.91 7.99 11.69
N VAL A 101 -9.59 7.75 11.84
CA VAL A 101 -8.66 7.47 10.73
C VAL A 101 -8.37 5.97 10.63
N ARG A 102 -7.83 5.54 9.51
CA ARG A 102 -7.57 4.12 9.24
C ARG A 102 -6.21 3.66 9.76
N LEU A 103 -6.06 2.34 9.79
CA LEU A 103 -4.88 1.61 10.28
C LEU A 103 -4.23 0.82 9.16
N HIS A 104 -2.91 0.84 9.11
CA HIS A 104 -2.09 0.07 8.17
C HIS A 104 -0.84 -0.47 8.84
N THR A 105 -0.51 -1.73 8.55
CA THR A 105 0.78 -2.33 8.93
C THR A 105 1.16 -3.45 7.95
N HIS A 106 2.43 -3.85 7.94
CA HIS A 106 2.89 -5.05 7.25
C HIS A 106 2.64 -6.25 8.16
N LEU A 107 2.03 -7.31 7.63
CA LEU A 107 1.68 -8.48 8.45
C LEU A 107 1.72 -9.77 7.64
N ALA A 108 2.21 -10.83 8.28
CA ALA A 108 2.33 -12.18 7.72
C ALA A 108 3.09 -12.19 6.38
N GLU A 109 4.14 -11.37 6.29
CA GLU A 109 4.95 -11.24 5.10
C GLU A 109 5.88 -12.43 4.90
N THR A 110 6.62 -12.80 5.95
CA THR A 110 7.66 -13.82 5.88
C THR A 110 7.45 -14.94 6.91
N LEU A 111 8.06 -16.11 6.66
CA LEU A 111 8.08 -17.20 7.66
C LEU A 111 8.85 -16.80 8.92
N ASP A 112 9.87 -15.95 8.79
CA ASP A 112 10.63 -15.45 9.95
C ASP A 112 9.74 -14.62 10.88
N GLU A 113 8.81 -13.83 10.32
CA GLU A 113 7.80 -13.11 11.11
C GLU A 113 6.91 -14.08 11.90
N GLU A 114 6.42 -15.13 11.23
CA GLU A 114 5.59 -16.13 11.90
C GLU A 114 6.34 -16.83 13.03
N GLN A 115 7.57 -17.29 12.76
CA GLN A 115 8.40 -17.96 13.77
C GLN A 115 8.69 -17.05 14.96
N ARG A 116 8.99 -15.78 14.69
CA ARG A 116 9.23 -14.79 15.73
C ARG A 116 7.98 -14.50 16.56
N CYS A 117 6.83 -14.29 15.93
CA CYS A 117 5.58 -14.05 16.64
C CYS A 117 5.21 -15.25 17.53
N LEU A 118 5.43 -16.48 17.07
CA LEU A 118 5.21 -17.68 17.86
C LEU A 118 6.18 -17.76 19.04
N ALA A 119 7.46 -17.49 18.83
CA ALA A 119 8.48 -17.58 19.87
C ALA A 119 8.32 -16.48 20.94
N GLU A 120 8.00 -15.27 20.56
CA GLU A 120 7.96 -14.11 21.47
C GLU A 120 6.58 -13.94 22.11
N PHE A 121 5.50 -14.10 21.34
CA PHE A 121 4.14 -13.79 21.77
C PHE A 121 3.23 -15.02 21.92
N GLY A 122 3.70 -16.22 21.57
CA GLY A 122 2.91 -17.45 21.57
C GLY A 122 1.70 -17.36 20.63
N ALA A 123 1.79 -16.58 19.55
CA ALA A 123 0.69 -16.32 18.63
C ALA A 123 1.21 -16.18 17.19
N ARG A 124 0.41 -16.60 16.21
CA ARG A 124 0.65 -16.28 14.81
C ARG A 124 0.41 -14.78 14.55
N PRO A 125 0.96 -14.18 13.48
CA PRO A 125 0.83 -12.75 13.20
C PRO A 125 -0.60 -12.22 13.24
N VAL A 126 -1.56 -12.91 12.59
CA VAL A 126 -2.97 -12.47 12.59
C VAL A 126 -3.63 -12.60 13.97
N ASP A 127 -3.30 -13.62 14.75
CA ASP A 127 -3.80 -13.78 16.13
C ASP A 127 -3.21 -12.69 17.05
N LEU A 128 -1.95 -12.31 16.86
CA LEU A 128 -1.32 -11.18 17.54
C LEU A 128 -2.01 -9.87 17.17
N ALA A 129 -2.17 -9.60 15.88
CA ALA A 129 -2.87 -8.41 15.39
C ALA A 129 -4.28 -8.31 15.99
N ARG A 130 -5.03 -9.40 16.05
CA ARG A 130 -6.35 -9.45 16.69
C ARG A 130 -6.31 -9.08 18.16
N ARG A 131 -5.33 -9.60 18.93
CA ARG A 131 -5.16 -9.28 20.37
C ARG A 131 -4.85 -7.79 20.60
N LEU A 132 -4.13 -7.16 19.67
CA LEU A 132 -3.71 -5.76 19.72
C LEU A 132 -4.73 -4.79 19.09
N GLY A 133 -5.91 -5.27 18.68
CA GLY A 133 -6.94 -4.44 18.10
C GLY A 133 -6.76 -4.11 16.62
N TRP A 134 -5.94 -4.87 15.90
CA TRP A 134 -5.57 -4.63 14.48
C TRP A 134 -6.41 -5.44 13.49
N LEU A 135 -7.63 -5.81 13.85
CA LEU A 135 -8.62 -6.34 12.92
C LEU A 135 -9.87 -5.48 12.95
N GLY A 136 -10.39 -5.12 11.78
CA GLY A 136 -11.57 -4.28 11.62
C GLY A 136 -11.71 -3.72 10.22
N GLU A 137 -12.87 -3.17 9.90
CA GLU A 137 -13.15 -2.50 8.62
C GLU A 137 -12.26 -1.27 8.39
N ASP A 138 -11.70 -0.72 9.46
CA ASP A 138 -10.79 0.42 9.48
C ASP A 138 -9.33 0.02 9.22
N VAL A 139 -9.03 -1.26 9.03
CA VAL A 139 -7.68 -1.81 8.90
C VAL A 139 -7.43 -2.37 7.50
N TRP A 140 -6.25 -2.13 6.94
CA TRP A 140 -5.72 -2.92 5.82
C TRP A 140 -4.27 -3.34 6.08
N LEU A 141 -3.94 -4.57 5.70
CA LEU A 141 -2.65 -5.20 5.97
C LEU A 141 -1.87 -5.40 4.67
N ALA A 142 -0.61 -4.99 4.62
CA ALA A 142 0.26 -5.28 3.48
C ALA A 142 0.76 -6.72 3.52
N HIS A 143 1.08 -7.26 2.35
CA HIS A 143 1.63 -8.58 2.05
C HIS A 143 0.67 -9.74 2.28
N THR A 144 0.34 -10.09 3.52
CA THR A 144 -0.58 -11.20 3.89
C THR A 144 -0.27 -12.50 3.16
N VAL A 145 1.03 -12.88 3.12
CA VAL A 145 1.55 -14.03 2.35
C VAL A 145 1.31 -15.34 3.09
N HIS A 146 1.69 -15.40 4.38
CA HIS A 146 1.69 -16.62 5.19
C HIS A 146 0.42 -16.73 6.04
N LEU A 147 -0.73 -16.84 5.37
CA LEU A 147 -2.03 -17.01 6.01
C LEU A 147 -2.48 -18.46 6.02
N SER A 148 -2.99 -18.93 7.15
CA SER A 148 -3.79 -20.14 7.24
C SER A 148 -5.25 -19.88 6.84
N ALA A 149 -6.03 -20.94 6.60
CA ALA A 149 -7.47 -20.82 6.36
C ALA A 149 -8.22 -20.11 7.51
N ARG A 150 -7.75 -20.30 8.76
CA ARG A 150 -8.28 -19.61 9.95
C ARG A 150 -7.98 -18.11 9.91
N ASP A 151 -6.77 -17.73 9.45
CA ASP A 151 -6.37 -16.33 9.31
C ASP A 151 -7.23 -15.64 8.25
N VAL A 152 -7.44 -16.29 7.09
CA VAL A 152 -8.32 -15.78 6.03
C VAL A 152 -9.75 -15.58 6.54
N ALA A 153 -10.30 -16.56 7.29
CA ALA A 153 -11.62 -16.44 7.89
C ALA A 153 -11.71 -15.30 8.91
N ALA A 154 -10.65 -15.06 9.69
CA ALA A 154 -10.60 -13.96 10.65
C ALA A 154 -10.59 -12.59 9.97
N LEU A 155 -9.83 -12.42 8.88
CA LEU A 155 -9.82 -11.19 8.09
C LEU A 155 -11.19 -10.93 7.44
N ALA A 156 -11.80 -11.96 6.88
CA ALA A 156 -13.14 -11.87 6.29
C ALA A 156 -14.22 -11.47 7.33
N ALA A 157 -14.22 -12.13 8.49
CA ALA A 157 -15.20 -11.88 9.55
C ALA A 157 -15.07 -10.48 10.17
N SER A 158 -13.86 -9.91 10.19
CA SER A 158 -13.59 -8.57 10.73
C SER A 158 -13.76 -7.44 9.70
N GLY A 159 -13.85 -7.75 8.41
CA GLY A 159 -13.83 -6.74 7.34
C GLY A 159 -12.45 -6.15 7.06
N THR A 160 -11.38 -6.75 7.62
CA THR A 160 -10.00 -6.28 7.41
C THR A 160 -9.58 -6.46 5.96
N GLY A 161 -9.02 -5.40 5.36
CA GLY A 161 -8.51 -5.42 4.00
C GLY A 161 -7.09 -5.99 3.89
N ALA A 162 -6.69 -6.39 2.67
CA ALA A 162 -5.36 -6.88 2.33
C ALA A 162 -4.80 -6.11 1.12
N ALA A 163 -3.56 -5.63 1.21
CA ALA A 163 -2.83 -5.03 0.10
C ALA A 163 -1.78 -6.05 -0.41
N HIS A 164 -2.08 -6.69 -1.53
CA HIS A 164 -1.18 -7.64 -2.16
C HIS A 164 -0.07 -6.92 -2.91
N CYS A 165 1.19 -7.24 -2.60
CA CYS A 165 2.39 -6.64 -3.18
C CYS A 165 3.20 -7.71 -3.96
N PRO A 166 2.70 -8.17 -5.14
CA PRO A 166 3.25 -9.35 -5.79
C PRO A 166 4.70 -9.21 -6.23
N THR A 167 5.11 -8.07 -6.78
CA THR A 167 6.49 -7.84 -7.21
C THR A 167 7.45 -7.80 -6.03
N SER A 168 7.11 -7.05 -4.97
CA SER A 168 7.91 -6.99 -3.75
C SER A 168 8.06 -8.36 -3.10
N ASN A 169 6.96 -9.10 -2.94
CA ASN A 169 6.98 -10.45 -2.40
C ASN A 169 7.91 -11.38 -3.21
N GLY A 170 7.86 -11.29 -4.53
CA GLY A 170 8.75 -12.04 -5.43
C GLY A 170 10.21 -11.60 -5.32
N ARG A 171 10.45 -10.29 -5.31
CA ARG A 171 11.79 -9.68 -5.22
C ARG A 171 12.51 -10.06 -3.92
N LEU A 172 11.78 -10.11 -2.80
CA LEU A 172 12.30 -10.46 -1.49
C LEU A 172 12.26 -11.98 -1.19
N GLY A 173 11.65 -12.77 -2.06
CA GLY A 173 11.48 -14.20 -1.82
C GLY A 173 10.51 -14.52 -0.67
N ALA A 174 9.62 -13.59 -0.32
CA ALA A 174 8.66 -13.74 0.77
C ALA A 174 7.60 -14.82 0.50
N GLY A 175 7.28 -15.08 -0.77
CA GLY A 175 6.29 -16.08 -1.18
C GLY A 175 5.12 -15.48 -1.94
N THR A 176 4.03 -16.25 -2.09
CA THR A 176 2.83 -15.86 -2.84
C THR A 176 1.62 -15.81 -1.94
N ALA A 177 0.99 -14.64 -1.80
CA ALA A 177 -0.23 -14.47 -1.01
C ALA A 177 -1.40 -15.31 -1.56
N PRO A 178 -2.29 -15.83 -0.70
CA PRO A 178 -3.44 -16.65 -1.09
C PRO A 178 -4.60 -15.77 -1.61
N VAL A 179 -4.35 -15.00 -2.68
CA VAL A 179 -5.29 -13.99 -3.20
C VAL A 179 -6.64 -14.61 -3.55
N ARG A 180 -6.67 -15.84 -4.15
CA ARG A 180 -7.94 -16.50 -4.46
C ARG A 180 -8.73 -16.80 -3.20
N ASP A 181 -8.08 -17.35 -2.18
CA ASP A 181 -8.74 -17.70 -0.92
C ASP A 181 -9.30 -16.45 -0.21
N LEU A 182 -8.54 -15.34 -0.23
CA LEU A 182 -8.99 -14.05 0.31
C LEU A 182 -10.22 -13.53 -0.44
N LEU A 183 -10.22 -13.55 -1.78
CA LEU A 183 -11.35 -13.11 -2.59
C LEU A 183 -12.58 -13.97 -2.38
N ASP A 184 -12.44 -15.31 -2.34
CA ASP A 184 -13.54 -16.26 -2.11
C ASP A 184 -14.15 -16.10 -0.73
N ALA A 185 -13.35 -15.71 0.27
CA ALA A 185 -13.81 -15.38 1.61
C ALA A 185 -14.46 -13.98 1.72
N GLY A 186 -14.44 -13.15 0.66
CA GLY A 186 -15.01 -11.81 0.64
C GLY A 186 -14.13 -10.71 1.23
N VAL A 187 -12.86 -11.01 1.51
CA VAL A 187 -11.88 -10.00 1.97
C VAL A 187 -11.69 -8.92 0.90
N ALA A 188 -11.64 -7.66 1.30
CA ALA A 188 -11.25 -6.58 0.43
C ALA A 188 -9.75 -6.71 0.09
N VAL A 189 -9.42 -7.00 -1.18
CA VAL A 189 -8.03 -7.12 -1.63
C VAL A 189 -7.73 -6.01 -2.62
N GLY A 190 -6.67 -5.24 -2.35
CA GLY A 190 -6.10 -4.26 -3.26
C GLY A 190 -4.69 -4.66 -3.70
N LEU A 191 -4.11 -3.93 -4.64
CA LEU A 191 -2.70 -4.04 -5.03
C LEU A 191 -1.86 -2.94 -4.38
N GLY A 192 -0.62 -3.28 -4.04
CA GLY A 192 0.41 -2.36 -3.59
C GLY A 192 1.72 -2.59 -4.35
N VAL A 193 2.49 -1.53 -4.54
CA VAL A 193 3.82 -1.61 -5.17
C VAL A 193 4.93 -1.81 -4.14
N ASP A 194 4.65 -1.47 -2.87
CA ASP A 194 5.63 -1.40 -1.79
C ASP A 194 6.70 -0.31 -2.01
N GLY A 195 7.79 -0.35 -1.26
CA GLY A 195 8.88 0.63 -1.36
C GLY A 195 9.80 0.38 -2.55
N ALA A 196 10.48 1.43 -3.01
CA ALA A 196 11.42 1.37 -4.14
C ALA A 196 12.59 0.39 -3.93
N ALA A 197 12.89 0.00 -2.68
CA ALA A 197 13.93 -0.98 -2.37
C ALA A 197 13.55 -2.42 -2.76
N SER A 198 12.26 -2.71 -2.85
CA SER A 198 11.72 -4.03 -3.22
C SER A 198 10.91 -4.03 -4.53
N ASN A 199 10.67 -2.84 -5.10
CA ASN A 199 9.99 -2.67 -6.39
C ASN A 199 10.44 -1.36 -7.04
N GLU A 200 11.53 -1.42 -7.78
CA GLU A 200 12.20 -0.27 -8.39
C GLU A 200 11.32 0.45 -9.43
N SER A 201 10.37 -0.24 -10.07
CA SER A 201 9.48 0.37 -11.06
C SER A 201 8.42 1.28 -10.42
N GLY A 202 7.93 0.94 -9.23
CA GLY A 202 6.84 1.64 -8.56
C GLY A 202 5.53 1.70 -9.36
N GLY A 203 5.43 0.89 -10.43
CA GLY A 203 4.33 0.92 -11.39
C GLY A 203 3.15 0.03 -10.99
N LEU A 204 2.05 0.59 -10.46
CA LEU A 204 0.87 -0.20 -10.08
C LEU A 204 0.27 -0.99 -11.27
N ALA A 205 0.38 -0.48 -12.49
CA ALA A 205 -0.10 -1.18 -13.68
C ALA A 205 0.66 -2.50 -13.95
N GLU A 206 1.91 -2.58 -13.56
CA GLU A 206 2.75 -3.79 -13.70
C GLU A 206 2.35 -4.86 -12.68
N GLU A 207 1.86 -4.45 -11.51
CA GLU A 207 1.36 -5.35 -10.47
C GLU A 207 0.13 -6.16 -10.93
N LEU A 208 -0.66 -5.65 -11.88
CA LEU A 208 -1.80 -6.37 -12.47
C LEU A 208 -1.37 -7.73 -13.03
N ARG A 209 -0.32 -7.71 -13.84
CA ARG A 209 0.21 -8.92 -14.49
C ARG A 209 0.86 -9.85 -13.47
N GLN A 210 1.64 -9.31 -12.54
CA GLN A 210 2.31 -10.10 -11.52
C GLN A 210 1.29 -10.79 -10.60
N ALA A 211 0.27 -10.08 -10.12
CA ALA A 211 -0.80 -10.66 -9.32
C ALA A 211 -1.49 -11.81 -10.04
N LEU A 212 -1.84 -11.62 -11.32
CA LEU A 212 -2.49 -12.66 -12.12
C LEU A 212 -1.60 -13.90 -12.30
N LEU A 213 -0.34 -13.72 -12.67
CA LEU A 213 0.56 -14.84 -12.95
C LEU A 213 0.89 -15.63 -11.68
N LEU A 214 1.20 -14.95 -10.57
CA LEU A 214 1.50 -15.61 -9.30
C LEU A 214 0.28 -16.34 -8.72
N ALA A 215 -0.92 -15.75 -8.81
CA ALA A 215 -2.14 -16.43 -8.39
C ALA A 215 -2.36 -17.71 -9.20
N ARG A 216 -2.11 -17.68 -10.53
CA ARG A 216 -2.24 -18.88 -11.40
C ARG A 216 -1.16 -19.91 -11.14
N GLN A 217 0.06 -19.52 -10.83
CA GLN A 217 1.09 -20.49 -10.42
C GLN A 217 0.71 -21.23 -9.15
N ARG A 218 0.07 -20.53 -8.20
CA ARG A 218 -0.38 -21.12 -6.93
C ARG A 218 -1.63 -21.99 -7.08
N GLY A 219 -2.66 -21.48 -7.79
CA GLY A 219 -4.02 -22.06 -7.79
C GLY A 219 -4.53 -22.54 -9.15
N GLY A 220 -3.66 -22.58 -10.18
CA GLY A 220 -4.03 -23.01 -11.54
C GLY A 220 -4.68 -21.90 -12.40
N PRO A 221 -5.06 -22.21 -13.64
CA PRO A 221 -5.36 -21.20 -14.67
C PRO A 221 -6.61 -20.34 -14.36
N ARG A 222 -7.46 -20.77 -13.45
CA ARG A 222 -8.68 -20.06 -13.05
C ARG A 222 -8.56 -19.30 -11.74
N ALA A 223 -7.37 -19.29 -11.10
CA ALA A 223 -7.19 -18.67 -9.80
C ALA A 223 -7.38 -17.14 -9.84
N LEU A 224 -7.05 -16.47 -10.95
CA LEU A 224 -7.33 -15.05 -11.16
C LEU A 224 -7.53 -14.77 -12.64
N THR A 225 -8.53 -13.95 -12.97
CA THR A 225 -8.79 -13.44 -14.32
C THR A 225 -8.18 -12.04 -14.49
N ALA A 226 -8.02 -11.59 -15.76
CA ALA A 226 -7.54 -10.23 -16.03
C ALA A 226 -8.49 -9.16 -15.44
N ARG A 227 -9.82 -9.41 -15.47
CA ARG A 227 -10.81 -8.48 -14.88
C ARG A 227 -10.71 -8.41 -13.36
N GLU A 228 -10.48 -9.54 -12.69
CA GLU A 228 -10.24 -9.54 -11.24
C GLU A 228 -8.92 -8.83 -10.90
N ALA A 229 -7.84 -9.03 -11.68
CA ALA A 229 -6.59 -8.30 -11.47
C ALA A 229 -6.79 -6.77 -11.60
N LEU A 230 -7.52 -6.32 -12.62
CA LEU A 230 -7.88 -4.91 -12.77
C LEU A 230 -8.76 -4.41 -11.59
N TRP A 231 -9.69 -5.25 -11.13
CA TRP A 231 -10.51 -4.93 -9.97
C TRP A 231 -9.68 -4.74 -8.70
N LEU A 232 -8.64 -5.56 -8.46
CA LEU A 232 -7.72 -5.38 -7.33
C LEU A 232 -7.04 -4.00 -7.34
N ALA A 233 -6.63 -3.52 -8.52
CA ALA A 233 -5.95 -2.22 -8.68
C ALA A 233 -6.90 -1.02 -8.62
N THR A 234 -8.20 -1.24 -8.64
CA THR A 234 -9.23 -0.18 -8.72
C THR A 234 -10.22 -0.29 -7.56
N ALA A 235 -11.35 -0.94 -7.76
CA ALA A 235 -12.40 -1.07 -6.74
C ALA A 235 -11.94 -1.86 -5.49
N GLY A 236 -11.07 -2.84 -5.64
CA GLY A 236 -10.46 -3.59 -4.53
C GLY A 236 -9.63 -2.69 -3.62
N GLY A 237 -8.73 -1.89 -4.21
CA GLY A 237 -7.95 -0.89 -3.48
C GLY A 237 -8.83 0.16 -2.80
N ALA A 238 -9.87 0.66 -3.50
CA ALA A 238 -10.83 1.60 -2.94
C ALA A 238 -11.54 1.02 -1.70
N ARG A 239 -11.91 -0.27 -1.73
CA ARG A 239 -12.50 -0.95 -0.56
C ARG A 239 -11.51 -1.07 0.60
N CYS A 240 -10.26 -1.43 0.34
CA CYS A 240 -9.22 -1.46 1.37
C CYS A 240 -9.07 -0.11 2.07
N LEU A 241 -9.16 0.99 1.30
CA LEU A 241 -9.04 2.35 1.82
C LEU A 241 -10.36 2.91 2.40
N GLY A 242 -11.47 2.14 2.37
CA GLY A 242 -12.79 2.61 2.82
C GLY A 242 -13.37 3.73 1.95
N ARG A 243 -12.94 3.82 0.70
CA ARG A 243 -13.33 4.88 -0.26
C ARG A 243 -14.15 4.38 -1.45
N GLN A 244 -14.71 3.19 -1.35
CA GLN A 244 -15.49 2.56 -2.44
C GLN A 244 -16.72 3.36 -2.88
N ALA A 245 -17.25 4.23 -2.01
CA ALA A 245 -18.33 5.15 -2.36
C ALA A 245 -17.85 6.37 -3.18
N GLU A 246 -16.54 6.66 -3.17
CA GLU A 246 -15.95 7.86 -3.74
C GLU A 246 -15.16 7.59 -5.02
N ILE A 247 -14.37 6.51 -5.03
CA ILE A 247 -13.40 6.15 -6.08
C ILE A 247 -13.44 4.65 -6.41
N GLY A 248 -12.63 4.23 -7.39
CA GLY A 248 -12.38 2.83 -7.73
C GLY A 248 -13.28 2.27 -8.84
N SER A 249 -14.33 2.98 -9.24
CA SER A 249 -15.18 2.61 -10.40
C SER A 249 -15.71 3.86 -11.08
N LEU A 250 -16.12 3.70 -12.34
CA LEU A 250 -16.69 4.76 -13.16
C LEU A 250 -18.22 4.74 -13.00
N GLU A 251 -18.73 5.48 -12.05
CA GLU A 251 -20.14 5.57 -11.74
C GLU A 251 -20.55 7.03 -11.51
N PRO A 252 -21.78 7.45 -11.93
CA PRO A 252 -22.28 8.77 -11.61
C PRO A 252 -22.28 9.03 -10.12
N GLY A 253 -21.78 10.19 -9.71
CA GLY A 253 -21.69 10.60 -8.30
C GLY A 253 -20.33 10.29 -7.64
N LYS A 254 -19.48 9.47 -8.24
CA LYS A 254 -18.10 9.28 -7.78
C LYS A 254 -17.16 10.36 -8.30
N LEU A 255 -16.00 10.46 -7.66
CA LEU A 255 -14.95 11.39 -8.06
C LEU A 255 -14.39 10.99 -9.43
N ALA A 256 -14.10 11.97 -10.26
CA ALA A 256 -13.51 11.77 -11.58
C ALA A 256 -11.98 11.53 -11.46
N ASP A 257 -11.60 10.42 -10.78
CA ASP A 257 -10.24 9.89 -10.76
C ASP A 257 -10.15 8.84 -11.88
N ILE A 258 -9.67 9.22 -13.06
CA ILE A 258 -9.79 8.43 -14.28
C ILE A 258 -8.43 8.32 -14.97
N ALA A 259 -7.98 7.10 -15.22
CA ALA A 259 -6.82 6.79 -16.05
C ALA A 259 -7.29 6.24 -17.41
N VAL A 260 -6.81 6.85 -18.50
CA VAL A 260 -7.09 6.42 -19.88
C VAL A 260 -5.81 5.91 -20.50
N TRP A 261 -5.84 4.67 -20.95
CA TRP A 261 -4.69 3.98 -21.53
C TRP A 261 -4.84 3.85 -23.05
N ARG A 262 -3.74 3.98 -23.78
CA ARG A 262 -3.72 3.89 -25.23
C ARG A 262 -3.44 2.45 -25.67
N LEU A 263 -4.42 1.79 -26.29
CA LEU A 263 -4.33 0.40 -26.75
C LEU A 263 -4.36 0.27 -28.29
N ASP A 264 -4.17 1.37 -29.01
CA ASP A 264 -4.22 1.46 -30.47
C ASP A 264 -2.86 1.20 -31.16
N GLY A 265 -1.80 0.99 -30.39
CA GLY A 265 -0.46 0.70 -30.91
C GLY A 265 -0.28 -0.74 -31.39
N LEU A 266 0.76 -0.97 -32.22
CA LEU A 266 1.10 -2.29 -32.79
C LEU A 266 1.22 -3.40 -31.72
N ALA A 267 1.74 -3.08 -30.54
CA ALA A 267 1.90 -4.03 -29.42
C ALA A 267 0.56 -4.60 -28.90
N HIS A 268 -0.56 -3.96 -29.16
CA HIS A 268 -1.90 -4.36 -28.72
C HIS A 268 -2.81 -4.80 -29.87
N THR A 269 -2.35 -4.63 -31.11
CA THR A 269 -3.10 -5.00 -32.32
C THR A 269 -3.41 -6.51 -32.30
N GLY A 270 -4.68 -6.86 -32.51
CA GLY A 270 -5.14 -8.25 -32.51
C GLY A 270 -5.55 -8.81 -31.16
N ILE A 271 -5.38 -8.07 -30.05
CA ILE A 271 -5.90 -8.47 -28.74
C ILE A 271 -7.33 -7.93 -28.60
N ALA A 272 -8.32 -8.81 -28.73
CA ALA A 272 -9.74 -8.43 -28.81
C ALA A 272 -10.30 -7.87 -27.47
N ASP A 273 -9.84 -8.39 -26.32
CA ASP A 273 -10.29 -7.91 -24.99
C ASP A 273 -9.34 -6.81 -24.48
N PRO A 274 -9.80 -5.55 -24.36
CA PRO A 274 -8.96 -4.45 -23.88
C PRO A 274 -8.47 -4.65 -22.46
N VAL A 275 -9.20 -5.37 -21.60
CA VAL A 275 -8.73 -5.68 -20.24
C VAL A 275 -7.59 -6.69 -20.28
N ALA A 276 -7.68 -7.69 -21.14
CA ALA A 276 -6.57 -8.62 -21.37
C ALA A 276 -5.34 -7.90 -21.96
N ALA A 277 -5.55 -6.96 -22.88
CA ALA A 277 -4.48 -6.15 -23.46
C ALA A 277 -3.77 -5.31 -22.38
N LEU A 278 -4.51 -4.68 -21.47
CA LEU A 278 -3.96 -3.89 -20.36
C LEU A 278 -3.17 -4.76 -19.37
N VAL A 279 -3.71 -5.92 -19.00
CA VAL A 279 -3.17 -6.76 -17.91
C VAL A 279 -2.04 -7.68 -18.39
N LEU A 280 -2.17 -8.27 -19.57
CA LEU A 280 -1.27 -9.31 -20.09
C LEU A 280 -0.39 -8.82 -21.24
N GLY A 281 -0.75 -7.72 -21.89
CA GLY A 281 0.03 -7.11 -22.96
C GLY A 281 1.27 -6.37 -22.45
N THR A 282 1.95 -5.70 -23.36
CA THR A 282 2.97 -4.70 -23.01
C THR A 282 2.30 -3.54 -22.28
N PRO A 283 2.91 -2.97 -21.21
CA PRO A 283 2.35 -1.81 -20.53
C PRO A 283 2.00 -0.68 -21.53
N PRO A 284 0.74 -0.28 -21.64
CA PRO A 284 0.32 0.73 -22.61
C PRO A 284 0.67 2.13 -22.11
N PRO A 285 0.89 3.11 -23.03
CA PRO A 285 1.07 4.49 -22.65
C PRO A 285 -0.19 5.06 -21.97
N LEU A 286 0.00 5.81 -20.91
CA LEU A 286 -1.06 6.58 -20.26
C LEU A 286 -1.39 7.81 -21.12
N ALA A 287 -2.58 7.85 -21.69
CA ALA A 287 -3.02 8.97 -22.53
C ALA A 287 -3.50 10.15 -21.69
N LEU A 288 -4.26 9.87 -20.61
CA LEU A 288 -4.84 10.88 -19.73
C LEU A 288 -4.93 10.36 -18.31
N LEU A 289 -4.62 11.21 -17.34
CA LEU A 289 -4.94 11.01 -15.92
C LEU A 289 -5.71 12.22 -15.42
N LEU A 290 -6.91 11.97 -14.92
CA LEU A 290 -7.70 12.94 -14.18
C LEU A 290 -7.71 12.57 -12.70
N VAL A 291 -7.62 13.57 -11.84
CA VAL A 291 -7.81 13.44 -10.39
C VAL A 291 -8.81 14.51 -9.94
N GLY A 292 -9.97 14.08 -9.46
CA GLY A 292 -11.09 14.97 -9.18
C GLY A 292 -11.50 15.80 -10.42
N GLY A 293 -11.38 15.24 -11.63
CA GLY A 293 -11.65 15.93 -12.90
C GLY A 293 -10.55 16.88 -13.39
N ARG A 294 -9.47 17.07 -12.63
CA ARG A 294 -8.34 17.92 -13.00
C ARG A 294 -7.30 17.09 -13.77
N THR A 295 -6.82 17.59 -14.89
CA THR A 295 -5.79 16.91 -15.69
C THR A 295 -4.44 16.95 -14.97
N VAL A 296 -3.90 15.78 -14.67
CA VAL A 296 -2.56 15.58 -14.10
C VAL A 296 -1.59 15.12 -15.19
N VAL A 297 -2.00 14.17 -16.02
CA VAL A 297 -1.22 13.70 -17.18
C VAL A 297 -2.05 13.86 -18.45
N SER A 298 -1.42 14.28 -19.54
CA SER A 298 -1.99 14.28 -20.91
C SER A 298 -0.90 13.92 -21.91
N ASP A 299 -1.23 13.01 -22.82
CA ASP A 299 -0.31 12.48 -23.84
C ASP A 299 1.00 11.93 -23.26
N GLY A 300 0.90 11.21 -22.15
CA GLY A 300 2.03 10.61 -21.44
C GLY A 300 2.95 11.61 -20.73
N ARG A 301 2.55 12.88 -20.61
CA ARG A 301 3.35 13.93 -19.96
C ARG A 301 2.64 14.51 -18.77
N LEU A 302 3.37 14.70 -17.69
CA LEU A 302 2.91 15.41 -16.49
C LEU A 302 2.58 16.87 -16.87
N ARG A 303 1.41 17.39 -16.44
CA ARG A 303 0.94 18.75 -16.71
C ARG A 303 1.05 19.68 -15.51
N THR A 304 1.33 19.14 -14.35
CA THR A 304 1.34 19.87 -13.07
C THR A 304 2.74 20.21 -12.60
N ALA A 305 3.79 19.64 -13.21
CA ALA A 305 5.18 19.96 -12.92
C ALA A 305 6.07 19.68 -14.14
N ASP A 306 7.28 20.24 -14.15
CA ASP A 306 8.29 19.99 -15.17
C ASP A 306 9.04 18.70 -14.88
N GLU A 307 8.89 17.69 -15.77
CA GLU A 307 9.49 16.37 -15.61
C GLU A 307 11.03 16.40 -15.61
N SER A 308 11.63 17.30 -16.39
CA SER A 308 13.09 17.41 -16.49
C SER A 308 13.70 17.93 -15.18
N THR A 309 13.04 18.93 -14.58
CA THR A 309 13.43 19.47 -13.27
C THR A 309 13.28 18.41 -12.17
N LEU A 310 12.19 17.63 -12.18
CA LEU A 310 11.99 16.54 -11.21
C LEU A 310 13.02 15.42 -11.38
N ALA A 311 13.32 15.03 -12.62
CA ALA A 311 14.31 13.99 -12.91
C ALA A 311 15.73 14.41 -12.45
N GLU A 312 16.11 15.67 -12.69
CA GLU A 312 17.39 16.20 -12.22
C GLU A 312 17.46 16.24 -10.69
N ALA A 313 16.42 16.75 -10.02
CA ALA A 313 16.36 16.77 -8.56
C ALA A 313 16.46 15.36 -7.95
N LEU A 314 15.77 14.38 -8.55
CA LEU A 314 15.84 12.98 -8.11
C LEU A 314 17.25 12.40 -8.31
N ARG A 315 17.89 12.68 -9.44
CA ARG A 315 19.26 12.22 -9.72
C ARG A 315 20.26 12.75 -8.69
N VAL A 316 20.16 14.05 -8.35
CA VAL A 316 21.01 14.67 -7.32
C VAL A 316 20.77 14.01 -5.96
N ALA A 317 19.52 13.88 -5.53
CA ALA A 317 19.18 13.26 -4.25
C ALA A 317 19.65 11.79 -4.17
N SER A 318 19.46 11.01 -5.23
CA SER A 318 19.92 9.61 -5.29
C SER A 318 21.44 9.49 -5.20
N THR A 319 22.19 10.41 -5.83
CA THR A 319 23.65 10.44 -5.73
C THR A 319 24.11 10.74 -4.30
N GLN A 320 23.49 11.74 -3.66
CA GLN A 320 23.81 12.09 -2.26
C GLN A 320 23.53 10.93 -1.30
N LEU A 321 22.39 10.24 -1.45
CA LEU A 321 22.07 9.06 -0.64
C LEU A 321 23.08 7.92 -0.84
N ALA A 322 23.53 7.68 -2.08
CA ALA A 322 24.51 6.65 -2.38
C ALA A 322 25.91 6.97 -1.80
N GLU A 323 26.26 8.25 -1.63
CA GLU A 323 27.51 8.68 -0.99
C GLU A 323 27.48 8.48 0.53
N VAL A 324 26.33 8.72 1.18
CA VAL A 324 26.13 8.48 2.62
C VAL A 324 26.11 6.99 2.97
N ALA A 325 25.65 6.14 2.05
CA ALA A 325 25.56 4.69 2.25
C ALA A 325 26.90 3.93 2.07
N ARG A 326 27.98 4.60 1.70
CA ARG A 326 29.34 4.04 1.54
C ARG A 326 30.18 4.24 2.79
#